data_7de37ab88f74a29816e0f6201972be62
#
_entry.id   7de37ab88f74a29816e0f6201972be62
#
_cell.length_a   1.000
_cell.length_b   1.000
_cell.length_c   1.000
_cell.angle_alpha   90.00
_cell.angle_beta   90.00
_cell.angle_gamma   90.00
#
_symmetry.space_group_name_H-M   'P 1'
#
loop_
_entity.id
_entity.type
_entity.pdbx_description
1 polymer ?
#
loop_
_entity_poly.entity_id
_entity_poly.type
_entity_poly.pdbx_seq_one_letter_code
_entity_poly.pdbx_strand_id
1 'polypeptide(L)'
;MGKVEELHARHILVDSEEKAREIIGKLDGGAKFEDLAGEYTADPSGKGNGGDLGYFAKTDMVPEFSDAAFALETGAYTKDPVKSQFGWHVIKS
;
A
#
# COMPACT_ATOMS: atom_id res chain seq x y z
N MET A 1 13.48 -12.83 -24.18
CA MET A 1 13.87 -12.65 -22.99
C MET A 1 13.48 -11.42 -22.34
N GLY A 2 12.42 -11.21 -21.71
CA GLY A 2 12.00 -10.05 -21.00
C GLY A 2 12.58 -10.05 -19.60
N LYS A 3 12.82 -8.87 -19.06
CA LYS A 3 13.09 -8.72 -17.64
C LYS A 3 11.77 -8.73 -16.92
N VAL A 4 11.72 -9.40 -15.78
CA VAL A 4 10.59 -9.30 -14.88
C VAL A 4 10.78 -8.01 -14.10
N GLU A 5 9.85 -7.09 -14.25
CA GLU A 5 9.89 -5.84 -13.51
C GLU A 5 9.37 -6.05 -12.11
N GLU A 6 10.11 -5.59 -11.12
CA GLU A 6 9.72 -5.72 -9.72
C GLU A 6 9.66 -4.37 -9.06
N LEU A 7 8.77 -4.25 -8.10
CA LEU A 7 8.57 -3.04 -7.33
C LEU A 7 8.69 -3.35 -5.85
N HIS A 8 9.35 -2.46 -5.11
CA HIS A 8 9.36 -2.54 -3.64
C HIS A 8 8.33 -1.55 -3.14
N ALA A 9 7.34 -2.02 -2.43
CA ALA A 9 6.26 -1.16 -1.96
C ALA A 9 5.82 -1.52 -0.55
N ARG A 10 5.09 -0.59 0.07
CA ARG A 10 4.46 -0.75 1.37
C ARG A 10 2.97 -0.60 1.21
N HIS A 11 2.19 -1.21 2.10
CA HIS A 11 0.75 -0.97 2.09
C HIS A 11 0.18 -0.98 3.51
N ILE A 12 -1.00 -0.38 3.63
CA ILE A 12 -1.83 -0.46 4.83
C ILE A 12 -3.17 -0.98 4.37
N LEU A 13 -3.62 -2.09 4.95
CA LEU A 13 -4.90 -2.72 4.61
C LEU A 13 -5.89 -2.41 5.72
N VAL A 14 -7.07 -1.89 5.34
CA VAL A 14 -8.14 -1.60 6.29
C VAL A 14 -9.47 -2.11 5.71
N ASP A 15 -10.50 -2.13 6.54
CA ASP A 15 -11.77 -2.75 6.18
C ASP A 15 -12.80 -1.77 5.61
N SER A 16 -12.46 -0.48 5.50
CA SER A 16 -13.41 0.49 4.94
C SER A 16 -12.68 1.57 4.16
N GLU A 17 -13.37 2.11 3.16
CA GLU A 17 -12.85 3.23 2.38
C GLU A 17 -12.64 4.45 3.26
N GLU A 18 -13.57 4.67 4.19
CA GLU A 18 -13.50 5.81 5.10
C GLU A 18 -12.21 5.79 5.92
N LYS A 19 -11.86 4.62 6.45
CA LYS A 19 -10.63 4.47 7.23
C LYS A 19 -9.39 4.72 6.36
N ALA A 20 -9.41 4.22 5.13
CA ALA A 20 -8.30 4.45 4.21
C ALA A 20 -8.14 5.94 3.90
N ARG A 21 -9.24 6.66 3.70
CA ARG A 21 -9.18 8.11 3.45
C ARG A 21 -8.67 8.87 4.67
N GLU A 22 -9.03 8.42 5.86
CA GLU A 22 -8.51 9.02 7.09
C GLU A 22 -6.99 8.89 7.16
N ILE A 23 -6.47 7.71 6.80
CA ILE A 23 -5.03 7.45 6.79
C ILE A 23 -4.33 8.34 5.75
N ILE A 24 -4.90 8.46 4.56
CA ILE A 24 -4.35 9.33 3.52
C ILE A 24 -4.29 10.78 4.03
N GLY A 25 -5.33 11.24 4.72
CA GLY A 25 -5.33 12.56 5.32
C GLY A 25 -4.20 12.77 6.32
N LYS A 26 -3.92 11.75 7.13
CA LYS A 26 -2.80 11.81 8.08
C LYS A 26 -1.46 11.87 7.36
N LEU A 27 -1.30 11.09 6.28
CA LEU A 27 -0.09 11.15 5.46
C LEU A 27 0.09 12.52 4.84
N ASP A 28 -0.99 13.11 4.33
CA ASP A 28 -0.95 14.45 3.76
C ASP A 28 -0.54 15.49 4.81
N GLY A 29 -0.84 15.22 6.07
CA GLY A 29 -0.46 16.07 7.19
C GLY A 29 0.95 15.84 7.72
N GLY A 30 1.69 14.91 7.14
CA GLY A 30 3.08 14.68 7.52
C GLY A 30 3.33 13.43 8.37
N ALA A 31 2.32 12.63 8.66
CA ALA A 31 2.53 11.40 9.42
C ALA A 31 3.39 10.41 8.62
N LYS A 32 4.12 9.55 9.33
CA LYS A 32 4.97 8.56 8.69
C LYS A 32 4.17 7.32 8.32
N PHE A 33 4.37 6.84 7.10
CA PHE A 33 3.66 5.67 6.60
C PHE A 33 3.87 4.47 7.52
N GLU A 34 5.10 4.25 7.94
CA GLU A 34 5.44 3.10 8.78
C GLU A 34 4.68 3.12 10.11
N ASP A 35 4.54 4.29 10.71
CA ASP A 35 3.82 4.43 11.98
C ASP A 35 2.34 4.10 11.79
N LEU A 36 1.75 4.61 10.71
CA LEU A 36 0.33 4.35 10.43
C LEU A 36 0.10 2.88 10.08
N ALA A 37 1.05 2.25 9.40
CA ALA A 37 0.94 0.82 9.12
C ALA A 37 0.90 0.02 10.43
N GLY A 38 1.79 0.33 11.36
CA GLY A 38 1.80 -0.36 12.65
C GLY A 38 0.53 -0.16 13.44
N GLU A 39 -0.09 1.00 13.30
CA GLU A 39 -1.30 1.33 14.06
C GLU A 39 -2.57 0.77 13.42
N TYR A 40 -2.69 0.83 12.10
CA TYR A 40 -3.96 0.61 11.42
C TYR A 40 -4.06 -0.64 10.56
N THR A 41 -2.95 -1.20 10.08
CA THR A 41 -3.06 -2.27 9.11
C THR A 41 -3.70 -3.52 9.70
N ALA A 42 -4.60 -4.13 8.92
CA ALA A 42 -5.17 -5.43 9.25
C ALA A 42 -4.29 -6.59 8.79
N ASP A 43 -3.22 -6.29 8.04
CA ASP A 43 -2.28 -7.30 7.56
C ASP A 43 -1.24 -7.57 8.66
N PRO A 44 -1.29 -8.76 9.30
CA PRO A 44 -0.37 -9.04 10.42
C PRO A 44 1.10 -8.97 10.01
N SER A 45 1.40 -9.31 8.75
CA SER A 45 2.78 -9.29 8.27
C SER A 45 3.33 -7.88 8.14
N GLY A 46 2.46 -6.87 8.09
CA GLY A 46 2.85 -5.48 7.94
C GLY A 46 2.97 -4.71 9.25
N LYS A 47 2.50 -5.28 10.35
CA LYS A 47 2.47 -4.52 11.61
C LYS A 47 3.85 -4.23 12.18
N GLY A 48 4.76 -5.16 12.04
CA GLY A 48 6.09 -5.02 12.62
C GLY A 48 7.14 -4.47 11.68
N ASN A 49 6.79 -4.23 10.42
CA ASN A 49 7.77 -3.80 9.42
C ASN A 49 7.32 -2.59 8.59
N GLY A 50 6.39 -1.82 9.11
CA GLY A 50 5.94 -0.61 8.44
C GLY A 50 5.14 -0.86 7.17
N GLY A 51 4.50 -2.03 7.06
CA GLY A 51 3.71 -2.39 5.89
C GLY A 51 4.54 -2.87 4.70
N ASP A 52 5.82 -3.12 4.90
CA ASP A 52 6.75 -3.47 3.82
C ASP A 52 6.38 -4.83 3.20
N LEU A 53 6.16 -4.83 1.88
CA LEU A 53 5.83 -6.04 1.13
C LEU A 53 7.06 -6.67 0.48
N GLY A 54 8.22 -6.01 0.55
CA GLY A 54 9.40 -6.44 -0.18
C GLY A 54 9.23 -6.19 -1.67
N TYR A 55 10.01 -6.87 -2.47
CA TYR A 55 9.93 -6.76 -3.92
C TYR A 55 8.91 -7.77 -4.46
N PHE A 56 8.13 -7.33 -5.44
CA PHE A 56 7.15 -8.22 -6.07
C PHE A 56 6.97 -7.84 -7.53
N ALA A 57 6.66 -8.84 -8.35
CA ALA A 57 6.32 -8.63 -9.75
C ALA A 57 4.83 -8.31 -9.85
N LYS A 58 4.45 -7.70 -10.96
CA LYS A 58 3.06 -7.28 -11.17
C LYS A 58 2.08 -8.45 -11.06
N THR A 59 2.52 -9.65 -11.44
CA THR A 59 1.68 -10.84 -11.38
C THR A 59 1.60 -11.48 -10.00
N ASP A 60 2.39 -11.01 -9.05
CA ASP A 60 2.40 -11.58 -7.69
C ASP A 60 1.23 -11.10 -6.84
N MET A 61 0.61 -9.99 -7.21
CA MET A 61 -0.47 -9.39 -6.45
C MET A 61 -1.73 -9.33 -7.30
N VAL A 62 -2.88 -9.13 -6.66
CA VAL A 62 -4.14 -8.97 -7.39
C VAL A 62 -4.05 -7.75 -8.31
N PRO A 63 -4.72 -7.78 -9.48
CA PRO A 63 -4.57 -6.71 -10.47
C PRO A 63 -4.84 -5.30 -9.96
N GLU A 64 -5.85 -5.14 -9.12
CA GLU A 64 -6.21 -3.82 -8.58
C GLU A 64 -5.06 -3.23 -7.80
N PHE A 65 -4.40 -4.05 -6.99
CA PHE A 65 -3.26 -3.62 -6.20
C PHE A 65 -2.06 -3.32 -7.10
N SER A 66 -1.72 -4.26 -7.99
CA SER A 66 -0.55 -4.11 -8.86
C SER A 66 -0.65 -2.90 -9.76
N ASP A 67 -1.82 -2.67 -10.36
CA ASP A 67 -2.00 -1.54 -11.25
C ASP A 67 -1.78 -0.22 -10.50
N ALA A 68 -2.31 -0.12 -9.29
CA ALA A 68 -2.14 1.10 -8.50
C ALA A 68 -0.69 1.28 -8.04
N ALA A 69 -0.07 0.19 -7.58
CA ALA A 69 1.29 0.24 -7.05
C ALA A 69 2.30 0.60 -8.14
N PHE A 70 2.18 -0.03 -9.31
CA PHE A 70 3.14 0.19 -10.40
C PHE A 70 2.93 1.53 -11.08
N ALA A 71 1.79 2.19 -10.88
CA ALA A 71 1.55 3.53 -11.40
C ALA A 71 2.17 4.63 -10.52
N LEU A 72 2.61 4.30 -9.31
CA LEU A 72 3.17 5.28 -8.40
C LEU A 72 4.60 5.65 -8.78
N GLU A 73 4.93 6.93 -8.64
CA GLU A 73 6.32 7.35 -8.70
C GLU A 73 7.02 6.97 -7.40
N THR A 74 8.31 6.77 -7.45
CA THR A 74 9.10 6.42 -6.27
C THR A 74 8.89 7.45 -5.17
N GLY A 75 8.55 6.97 -3.98
CA GLY A 75 8.30 7.82 -2.82
C GLY A 75 6.87 8.30 -2.69
N ALA A 76 6.04 8.10 -3.72
CA ALA A 76 4.65 8.55 -3.67
C ALA A 76 3.75 7.50 -3.03
N TYR A 77 2.60 7.94 -2.53
CA TYR A 77 1.56 7.03 -2.04
C TYR A 77 0.24 7.33 -2.75
N THR A 78 -0.66 6.34 -2.72
CA THR A 78 -1.95 6.48 -3.41
C THR A 78 -2.77 7.58 -2.73
N LYS A 79 -3.33 8.48 -3.55
CA LYS A 79 -4.15 9.59 -3.05
C LYS A 79 -5.61 9.21 -2.89
N ASP A 80 -5.99 8.08 -3.48
CA ASP A 80 -7.32 7.50 -3.32
C ASP A 80 -7.17 6.07 -2.83
N PRO A 81 -8.10 5.59 -1.97
CA PRO A 81 -8.07 4.20 -1.53
C PRO A 81 -8.21 3.23 -2.69
N VAL A 82 -7.51 2.10 -2.60
CA VAL A 82 -7.51 1.07 -3.63
C VAL A 82 -8.27 -0.13 -3.10
N LYS A 83 -9.38 -0.49 -3.77
CA LYS A 83 -10.19 -1.61 -3.32
C LYS A 83 -9.72 -2.92 -3.94
N SER A 84 -9.67 -3.98 -3.14
CA SER A 84 -9.42 -5.34 -3.61
C SER A 84 -10.35 -6.29 -2.86
N GLN A 85 -10.22 -7.59 -3.15
CA GLN A 85 -11.00 -8.59 -2.43
C GLN A 85 -10.67 -8.66 -0.95
N PHE A 86 -9.51 -8.12 -0.55
CA PHE A 86 -9.06 -8.14 0.84
C PHE A 86 -9.55 -6.95 1.65
N GLY A 87 -9.98 -5.90 0.99
CA GLY A 87 -10.41 -4.66 1.64
C GLY A 87 -9.89 -3.44 0.90
N TRP A 88 -9.47 -2.44 1.66
CA TRP A 88 -9.03 -1.16 1.10
C TRP A 88 -7.56 -0.95 1.44
N HIS A 89 -6.79 -0.55 0.45
CA HIS A 89 -5.34 -0.38 0.58
C HIS A 89 -4.94 1.07 0.44
N VAL A 90 -3.95 1.49 1.21
CA VAL A 90 -3.14 2.69 0.95
C VAL A 90 -1.76 2.16 0.63
N ILE A 91 -1.20 2.54 -0.52
CA ILE A 91 0.03 1.96 -1.05
C ILE A 91 1.07 3.04 -1.21
N LYS A 92 2.31 2.73 -0.84
CA LYS A 92 3.44 3.64 -1.02
C LYS A 92 4.57 2.91 -1.74
N SER A 93 5.10 3.57 -2.76
CA SER A 93 6.24 3.05 -3.51
C SER A 93 7.57 3.40 -2.85
#